data_a8f5b0e09b7a894b21754f061abf91c8
#
_entry.id   a8f5b0e09b7a894b21754f061abf91c8
#
_cell.length_a   1.000
_cell.length_b   1.000
_cell.length_c   1.000
_cell.angle_alpha   90.00
_cell.angle_beta   90.00
_cell.angle_gamma   90.00
#
_symmetry.space_group_name_H-M   'P 1'
#
loop_
_entity.id
_entity.type
_entity.pdbx_description
1 polymer ?
#
loop_
_entity_poly.entity_id
_entity_poly.type
_entity_poly.pdbx_seq_one_letter_code
_entity_poly.pdbx_strand_id
1 'polypeptide(L)'
;MPFMRDHVAAEPARAKVDAQAGWLLLEFGAPWCGHCQAAQPALQPFIEAHDLPHWKIEDGKGKPLGRSFQVKLWPTVILLRDGTEVARVVRPVDAADLATLQSALPD
;
A
#
# COMPACT_ATOMS: atom_id res chain seq x y z
N MET A 1 -5.50 -14.82 4.26
CA MET A 1 -4.16 -14.24 3.97
C MET A 1 -4.30 -12.76 3.81
N PRO A 2 -3.49 -11.93 4.54
CA PRO A 2 -3.60 -10.48 4.39
C PRO A 2 -3.08 -9.95 3.04
N PHE A 3 -2.09 -10.64 2.43
CA PHE A 3 -1.53 -10.14 1.17
C PHE A 3 -2.56 -10.26 0.02
N MET A 4 -2.82 -9.13 -0.62
CA MET A 4 -3.73 -9.07 -1.77
C MET A 4 -2.91 -9.12 -3.06
N ARG A 5 -3.14 -10.16 -3.87
CA ARG A 5 -2.37 -10.38 -5.10
C ARG A 5 -2.76 -9.42 -6.21
N ASP A 6 -4.05 -9.21 -6.39
CA ASP A 6 -4.58 -8.44 -7.50
C ASP A 6 -5.10 -7.08 -7.06
N HIS A 7 -4.97 -6.08 -7.95
CA HIS A 7 -5.51 -4.76 -7.70
C HIS A 7 -7.04 -4.77 -7.72
N VAL A 8 -7.63 -4.00 -6.79
CA VAL A 8 -9.07 -3.77 -6.78
C VAL A 8 -9.36 -2.56 -7.66
N ALA A 9 -10.17 -2.76 -8.71
CA ALA A 9 -10.51 -1.70 -9.67
C ALA A 9 -11.54 -0.72 -9.09
N ALA A 10 -12.46 -1.23 -8.28
CA ALA A 10 -13.47 -0.39 -7.61
C ALA A 10 -12.90 0.11 -6.28
N GLU A 11 -12.31 1.30 -6.30
CA GLU A 11 -11.66 1.82 -5.11
C GLU A 11 -12.66 2.20 -4.01
N PRO A 12 -12.29 2.03 -2.73
CA PRO A 12 -13.12 2.51 -1.63
C PRO A 12 -13.10 4.04 -1.54
N ALA A 13 -14.10 4.61 -0.90
CA ALA A 13 -14.10 6.03 -0.59
C ALA A 13 -13.03 6.35 0.45
N ARG A 14 -12.47 7.56 0.42
CA ARG A 14 -11.47 8.00 1.40
C ARG A 14 -11.99 7.85 2.82
N ALA A 15 -13.27 8.17 3.07
CA ALA A 15 -13.86 8.06 4.39
C ALA A 15 -13.82 6.62 4.92
N LYS A 16 -13.98 5.63 4.05
CA LYS A 16 -13.90 4.23 4.45
C LYS A 16 -12.48 3.86 4.86
N VAL A 17 -11.48 4.38 4.16
CA VAL A 17 -10.07 4.18 4.51
C VAL A 17 -9.79 4.82 5.87
N ASP A 18 -10.21 6.07 6.06
CA ASP A 18 -9.99 6.81 7.30
C ASP A 18 -10.64 6.15 8.51
N ALA A 19 -11.71 5.39 8.30
CA ALA A 19 -12.45 4.73 9.37
C ALA A 19 -11.87 3.38 9.79
N GLN A 20 -10.84 2.89 9.07
CA GLN A 20 -10.24 1.60 9.44
C GLN A 20 -9.47 1.69 10.74
N ALA A 21 -9.82 0.84 11.71
CA ALA A 21 -9.10 0.74 12.97
C ALA A 21 -7.86 -0.13 12.79
N GLY A 22 -6.80 0.18 13.56
CA GLY A 22 -5.58 -0.61 13.55
C GLY A 22 -4.72 -0.34 12.33
N TRP A 23 -3.88 -1.32 12.00
CA TRP A 23 -2.94 -1.22 10.89
C TRP A 23 -3.62 -1.51 9.56
N LEU A 24 -3.22 -0.77 8.52
CA LEU A 24 -3.65 -1.02 7.15
C LEU A 24 -2.52 -0.61 6.22
N LEU A 25 -2.18 -1.46 5.27
CA LEU A 25 -1.22 -1.14 4.22
C LEU A 25 -1.98 -0.91 2.92
N LEU A 26 -1.89 0.31 2.38
CA LEU A 26 -2.44 0.65 1.07
C LEU A 26 -1.34 0.57 0.03
N GLU A 27 -1.62 -0.12 -1.07
CA GLU A 27 -0.71 -0.16 -2.21
C GLU A 27 -1.44 0.41 -3.43
N PHE A 28 -0.92 1.50 -3.98
CA PHE A 28 -1.49 2.14 -5.16
C PHE A 28 -0.64 1.81 -6.39
N GLY A 29 -1.29 1.37 -7.46
CA GLY A 29 -0.59 1.05 -8.69
C GLY A 29 -1.56 0.57 -9.75
N ALA A 30 -1.06 -0.26 -10.68
CA ALA A 30 -1.87 -0.83 -11.74
C ALA A 30 -1.34 -2.22 -12.10
N PRO A 31 -2.22 -3.12 -12.61
CA PRO A 31 -1.77 -4.49 -12.94
C PRO A 31 -0.69 -4.55 -14.02
N TRP A 32 -0.69 -3.57 -14.94
CA TRP A 32 0.26 -3.50 -16.06
C TRP A 32 1.55 -2.74 -15.74
N CYS A 33 1.68 -2.25 -14.52
CA CYS A 33 2.81 -1.41 -14.11
C CYS A 33 4.04 -2.27 -13.78
N GLY A 34 5.13 -2.09 -14.51
CA GLY A 34 6.36 -2.86 -14.28
C GLY A 34 7.00 -2.61 -12.92
N HIS A 35 6.97 -1.38 -12.42
CA HIS A 35 7.49 -1.06 -11.09
C HIS A 35 6.65 -1.72 -9.99
N CYS A 36 5.32 -1.83 -10.22
CA CYS A 36 4.44 -2.51 -9.28
C CYS A 36 4.77 -4.00 -9.21
N GLN A 37 4.99 -4.62 -10.37
CA GLN A 37 5.37 -6.04 -10.45
C GLN A 37 6.71 -6.28 -9.78
N ALA A 38 7.67 -5.38 -10.00
CA ALA A 38 9.02 -5.50 -9.42
C ALA A 38 9.02 -5.39 -7.90
N ALA A 39 8.02 -4.73 -7.31
CA ALA A 39 7.92 -4.56 -5.87
C ALA A 39 7.37 -5.79 -5.15
N GLN A 40 6.66 -6.68 -5.85
CA GLN A 40 5.94 -7.78 -5.20
C GLN A 40 6.85 -8.74 -4.43
N PRO A 41 8.02 -9.17 -4.94
CA PRO A 41 8.88 -10.08 -4.18
C PRO A 41 9.34 -9.55 -2.82
N ALA A 42 9.43 -8.22 -2.67
CA ALA A 42 9.76 -7.60 -1.38
C ALA A 42 8.52 -7.41 -0.50
N LEU A 43 7.41 -6.98 -1.11
CA LEU A 43 6.18 -6.65 -0.37
C LEU A 43 5.50 -7.88 0.21
N GLN A 44 5.38 -8.96 -0.56
CA GLN A 44 4.64 -10.13 -0.09
C GLN A 44 5.19 -10.71 1.21
N PRO A 45 6.51 -11.00 1.32
CA PRO A 45 7.05 -11.52 2.58
C PRO A 45 6.87 -10.54 3.74
N PHE A 46 7.03 -9.25 3.48
CA PHE A 46 6.88 -8.22 4.50
C PHE A 46 5.45 -8.18 5.05
N ILE A 47 4.46 -8.16 4.15
CA ILE A 47 3.05 -8.11 4.53
C ILE A 47 2.65 -9.37 5.30
N GLU A 48 3.12 -10.53 4.84
CA GLU A 48 2.78 -11.80 5.48
C GLU A 48 3.48 -11.95 6.84
N ALA A 49 4.74 -11.52 6.95
CA ALA A 49 5.49 -11.60 8.20
C ALA A 49 4.87 -10.75 9.31
N HIS A 50 4.31 -9.60 8.95
CA HIS A 50 3.71 -8.68 9.91
C HIS A 50 2.19 -8.83 10.00
N ASP A 51 1.61 -9.76 9.22
CA ASP A 51 0.16 -10.01 9.18
C ASP A 51 -0.63 -8.72 8.97
N LEU A 52 -0.16 -7.88 8.05
CA LEU A 52 -0.78 -6.59 7.79
C LEU A 52 -2.01 -6.73 6.89
N PRO A 53 -3.15 -6.16 7.26
CA PRO A 53 -4.23 -5.98 6.30
C PRO A 53 -3.71 -5.19 5.11
N HIS A 54 -3.98 -5.68 3.90
CA HIS A 54 -3.40 -5.14 2.68
C HIS A 54 -4.51 -4.85 1.67
N TRP A 55 -4.64 -3.59 1.27
CA TRP A 55 -5.56 -3.17 0.22
C TRP A 55 -4.73 -2.71 -0.98
N LYS A 56 -4.80 -3.49 -2.04
CA LYS A 56 -4.07 -3.23 -3.27
C LYS A 56 -5.04 -2.60 -4.27
N ILE A 57 -4.87 -1.31 -4.53
CA ILE A 57 -5.87 -0.48 -5.19
C ILE A 57 -5.33 -0.02 -6.54
N GLU A 58 -6.14 -0.21 -7.59
CA GLU A 58 -5.82 0.33 -8.90
C GLU A 58 -6.00 1.85 -8.88
N ASP A 59 -4.93 2.56 -9.19
CA ASP A 59 -4.92 4.01 -9.30
C ASP A 59 -5.00 4.40 -10.77
N GLY A 60 -5.21 5.68 -11.04
CA GLY A 60 -5.21 6.19 -12.40
C GLY A 60 -6.25 7.28 -12.62
N LYS A 61 -6.46 7.58 -13.90
CA LYS A 61 -7.40 8.62 -14.32
C LYS A 61 -8.81 8.27 -13.85
N GLY A 62 -9.49 9.24 -13.25
CA GLY A 62 -10.84 9.04 -12.74
C GLY A 62 -10.91 8.31 -11.42
N LYS A 63 -9.78 8.09 -10.75
CA LYS A 63 -9.71 7.37 -9.48
C LYS A 63 -9.13 8.31 -8.42
N PRO A 64 -9.98 8.98 -7.63
CA PRO A 64 -9.52 10.07 -6.74
C PRO A 64 -8.78 9.61 -5.48
N LEU A 65 -8.87 8.33 -5.08
CA LEU A 65 -8.30 7.90 -3.80
C LEU A 65 -6.80 8.14 -3.73
N GLY A 66 -6.03 7.72 -4.76
CA GLY A 66 -4.59 7.95 -4.80
C GLY A 66 -4.24 9.43 -4.73
N ARG A 67 -5.01 10.25 -5.46
CA ARG A 67 -4.82 11.70 -5.43
C ARG A 67 -5.07 12.26 -4.03
N SER A 68 -6.03 11.70 -3.29
CA SER A 68 -6.32 12.15 -1.93
C SER A 68 -5.16 11.88 -0.97
N PHE A 69 -4.24 10.97 -1.32
CA PHE A 69 -3.01 10.69 -0.59
C PHE A 69 -1.78 11.29 -1.30
N GLN A 70 -1.98 12.10 -2.33
CA GLN A 70 -0.90 12.73 -3.10
C GLN A 70 0.03 11.71 -3.76
N VAL A 71 -0.53 10.59 -4.20
CA VAL A 71 0.21 9.57 -4.93
C VAL A 71 0.58 10.10 -6.32
N LYS A 72 1.87 10.01 -6.68
CA LYS A 72 2.40 10.50 -7.95
C LYS A 72 3.07 9.41 -8.77
N LEU A 73 3.70 8.46 -8.11
CA LEU A 73 4.42 7.36 -8.75
C LEU A 73 3.89 6.02 -8.26
N TRP A 74 4.03 4.98 -9.05
CA TRP A 74 3.57 3.63 -8.71
C TRP A 74 4.73 2.65 -8.62
N PRO A 75 4.66 1.70 -7.69
CA PRO A 75 3.68 1.70 -6.61
C PRO A 75 4.05 2.70 -5.52
N THR A 76 3.04 3.25 -4.86
CA THR A 76 3.20 3.96 -3.59
C THR A 76 2.55 3.10 -2.52
N VAL A 77 3.29 2.79 -1.48
CA VAL A 77 2.85 1.91 -0.41
C VAL A 77 2.78 2.72 0.87
N ILE A 78 1.59 2.84 1.43
CA ILE A 78 1.30 3.71 2.57
C ILE A 78 0.84 2.88 3.75
N LEU A 79 1.53 3.03 4.89
CA LEU A 79 1.15 2.38 6.13
C LEU A 79 0.30 3.33 6.96
N LEU A 80 -0.89 2.88 7.33
CA LEU A 80 -1.83 3.65 8.15
C LEU A 80 -2.01 2.97 9.50
N ARG A 81 -2.22 3.80 10.53
CA ARG A 81 -2.68 3.34 11.82
C ARG A 81 -3.90 4.15 12.23
N ASP A 82 -5.01 3.46 12.46
CA ASP A 82 -6.29 4.10 12.81
C ASP A 82 -6.65 5.21 11.82
N GLY A 83 -6.45 4.94 10.52
CA GLY A 83 -6.76 5.86 9.44
C GLY A 83 -5.72 6.96 9.19
N THR A 84 -4.67 7.04 10.00
CA THR A 84 -3.64 8.08 9.87
C THR A 84 -2.37 7.50 9.24
N GLU A 85 -1.85 8.18 8.23
CA GLU A 85 -0.61 7.76 7.58
C GLU A 85 0.56 7.92 8.55
N VAL A 86 1.33 6.83 8.76
CA VAL A 86 2.50 6.86 9.62
C VAL A 86 3.81 6.68 8.84
N ALA A 87 3.77 6.10 7.65
CA ALA A 87 4.95 5.94 6.80
C ALA A 87 4.52 5.63 5.38
N ARG A 88 5.41 5.90 4.41
CA ARG A 88 5.21 5.48 3.01
C ARG A 88 6.53 5.19 2.34
N VAL A 89 6.51 4.32 1.36
CA VAL A 89 7.64 4.09 0.46
C VAL A 89 7.13 4.09 -0.97
N VAL A 90 8.01 4.49 -1.90
CA VAL A 90 7.69 4.59 -3.32
C VAL A 90 8.66 3.68 -4.07
N ARG A 91 8.10 2.81 -4.91
CA ARG A 91 8.87 1.90 -5.78
C ARG A 91 9.91 1.06 -5.04
N PRO A 92 9.52 0.35 -3.97
CA PRO A 92 10.46 -0.55 -3.29
C PRO A 92 10.80 -1.73 -4.20
N VAL A 93 12.02 -2.23 -4.12
CA VAL A 93 12.49 -3.37 -4.93
C VAL A 93 12.98 -4.51 -4.03
N ASP A 94 13.53 -4.18 -2.87
CA ASP A 94 14.03 -5.19 -1.95
C ASP A 94 13.66 -4.87 -0.51
N ALA A 95 14.04 -5.75 0.42
CA ALA A 95 13.68 -5.61 1.82
C ALA A 95 14.22 -4.32 2.45
N ALA A 96 15.40 -3.86 2.01
CA ALA A 96 16.00 -2.64 2.54
C ALA A 96 15.15 -1.41 2.21
N ASP A 97 14.48 -1.42 1.06
CA ASP A 97 13.61 -0.32 0.64
C ASP A 97 12.36 -0.20 1.50
N LEU A 98 12.05 -1.22 2.30
CA LEU A 98 10.90 -1.22 3.21
C LEU A 98 11.26 -0.79 4.64
N ALA A 99 12.49 -0.35 4.87
CA ALA A 99 12.97 -0.01 6.21
C ALA A 99 12.11 1.06 6.90
N THR A 100 11.63 2.05 6.14
CA THR A 100 10.76 3.10 6.68
C THR A 100 9.46 2.53 7.23
N LEU A 101 8.86 1.58 6.52
CA LEU A 101 7.65 0.90 6.99
C LEU A 101 7.96 0.03 8.21
N GLN A 102 9.06 -0.71 8.15
CA GLN A 102 9.49 -1.59 9.24
C GLN A 102 9.67 -0.78 10.54
N SER A 103 10.30 0.39 10.44
CA SER A 103 10.57 1.24 11.59
C SER A 103 9.29 1.81 12.23
N ALA A 104 8.23 1.94 11.47
CA ALA A 104 6.95 2.46 11.96
C ALA A 104 6.11 1.40 12.66
N LEU A 105 6.44 0.12 12.48
CA LEU A 105 5.71 -0.99 13.11
C LEU A 105 6.29 -1.27 14.50
N PRO A 106 5.47 -1.77 15.44
CA PRO A 106 5.98 -2.17 16.74
C PRO A 106 6.90 -3.38 16.60
N ASP A 107 7.80 -3.53 17.55
CA ASP A 107 8.75 -4.66 17.59
C ASP A 107 8.06 -6.00 17.86
#